data_ff2e771ed29e29c50f817d19f6d6ef0f
#
_entry.id   ff2e771ed29e29c50f817d19f6d6ef0f
#
_cell.length_a   1.000
_cell.length_b   1.000
_cell.length_c   1.000
_cell.angle_alpha   90.00
_cell.angle_beta   90.00
_cell.angle_gamma   90.00
#
_symmetry.space_group_name_H-M   'P 1'
#
loop_
_entity.id
_entity.type
_entity.pdbx_description
1 polymer ?
#
loop_
_entity_poly.entity_id
_entity_poly.type
_entity_poly.pdbx_seq_one_letter_code
_entity_poly.pdbx_strand_id
1 'polypeptide(L)'
;MPCYSPMIGWRKKDGTVYIYGDLRNENWKTAPESLLSKGVNPYTDERIIIPCGKCTGCRLEYSKQWADRCYLEAKMWKANYWLTLTYDEEHIQHLLVPAVDKKTGEVIKVASLYKKDLQDFMKRIRERWKRVHDNPNVRFYACGEYGEQNHRPHFHVILFNFVIPDLELIANKNGFAVFQSEEVSKIWGMGNVTINRNSWLTAAYTARYMMKKRKGKWAKQEYAEAGINPEFCLCSRKPGIGYGYYEAHKDEIYSKDGIAYAKAKGGAQTRKPPKYFDKLFKLENPEKFEEIQKLRKNVAEHQFKYRLVGKTTLPRIEYYKLEEQVKQDTIKALRRTL
;
A
#
# COMPACT_ATOMS: atom_id res chain seq x y z
N MET A 1 -4.86 12.12 2.96
CA MET A 1 -3.69 13.01 3.20
C MET A 1 -3.43 13.84 1.97
N PRO A 2 -2.91 15.08 2.08
CA PRO A 2 -2.61 15.90 0.92
C PRO A 2 -1.47 15.32 0.10
N CYS A 3 -1.46 15.60 -1.21
CA CYS A 3 -0.28 15.43 -2.03
C CYS A 3 0.60 16.67 -1.82
N TYR A 4 1.84 16.47 -1.43
CA TYR A 4 2.78 17.58 -1.15
C TYR A 4 3.48 18.13 -2.41
N SER A 5 3.45 17.37 -3.50
CA SER A 5 4.00 17.78 -4.80
C SER A 5 3.00 17.48 -5.90
N PRO A 6 1.82 18.15 -5.90
CA PRO A 6 0.79 17.88 -6.89
C PRO A 6 1.26 18.25 -8.30
N MET A 7 0.72 17.53 -9.28
CA MET A 7 0.93 17.78 -10.69
C MET A 7 -0.28 18.48 -11.29
N ILE A 8 -0.06 19.20 -12.38
CA ILE A 8 -1.10 19.79 -13.20
C ILE A 8 -1.29 18.97 -14.48
N GLY A 9 -2.51 18.85 -14.90
CA GLY A 9 -2.89 18.26 -16.18
C GLY A 9 -4.21 18.79 -16.68
N TRP A 10 -4.58 18.34 -17.86
CA TRP A 10 -5.86 18.66 -18.48
C TRP A 10 -6.60 17.40 -18.89
N ARG A 11 -7.90 17.41 -18.66
CA ARG A 11 -8.80 16.39 -19.17
C ARG A 11 -9.36 16.89 -20.51
N LYS A 12 -9.05 16.17 -21.59
CA LYS A 12 -9.55 16.45 -22.92
C LYS A 12 -11.04 16.08 -23.04
N LYS A 13 -11.69 16.55 -24.10
CA LYS A 13 -13.09 16.26 -24.41
C LYS A 13 -13.38 14.76 -24.57
N ASP A 14 -12.40 13.98 -25.03
CA ASP A 14 -12.46 12.51 -25.15
C ASP A 14 -12.30 11.78 -23.81
N GLY A 15 -12.14 12.51 -22.70
CA GLY A 15 -11.92 11.97 -21.35
C GLY A 15 -10.47 11.58 -21.05
N THR A 16 -9.56 11.63 -22.02
CA THR A 16 -8.14 11.35 -21.77
C THR A 16 -7.49 12.46 -20.95
N VAL A 17 -6.49 12.12 -20.18
CA VAL A 17 -5.79 13.07 -19.31
C VAL A 17 -4.35 13.26 -19.80
N TYR A 18 -4.01 14.50 -20.11
CA TYR A 18 -2.63 14.90 -20.37
C TYR A 18 -2.00 15.45 -19.08
N ILE A 19 -0.87 14.87 -18.66
CA ILE A 19 -0.13 15.32 -17.49
C ILE A 19 0.99 16.23 -17.96
N TYR A 20 0.95 17.51 -17.56
CA TYR A 20 1.94 18.51 -17.96
C TYR A 20 3.19 18.44 -17.10
N GLY A 21 3.03 18.32 -15.78
CA GLY A 21 4.15 18.28 -14.85
C GLY A 21 3.80 18.78 -13.45
N ASP A 22 4.79 19.30 -12.74
CA ASP A 22 4.64 19.88 -11.41
C ASP A 22 3.70 21.10 -11.44
N LEU A 23 2.83 21.23 -10.43
CA LEU A 23 1.88 22.36 -10.33
C LEU A 23 2.58 23.73 -10.33
N ARG A 24 3.84 23.78 -9.94
CA ARG A 24 4.68 25.00 -9.93
C ARG A 24 5.11 25.43 -11.33
N ASN A 25 5.06 24.53 -12.30
CA ASN A 25 5.42 24.86 -13.67
C ASN A 25 4.29 25.61 -14.34
N GLU A 26 4.41 26.93 -14.42
CA GLU A 26 3.43 27.84 -15.03
C GLU A 26 3.78 28.21 -16.48
N ASN A 27 4.80 27.63 -17.09
CA ASN A 27 5.24 27.94 -18.47
C ASN A 27 4.13 27.78 -19.50
N TRP A 28 3.11 26.95 -19.23
CA TRP A 28 1.94 26.83 -20.08
C TRP A 28 1.14 28.14 -20.22
N LYS A 29 1.28 29.08 -19.29
CA LYS A 29 0.61 30.41 -19.37
C LYS A 29 1.25 31.31 -20.40
N THR A 30 2.57 31.17 -20.59
CA THR A 30 3.38 32.00 -21.50
C THR A 30 3.63 31.32 -22.86
N ALA A 31 3.55 29.99 -22.93
CA ALA A 31 3.76 29.21 -24.14
C ALA A 31 2.66 28.14 -24.32
N PRO A 32 1.41 28.55 -24.59
CA PRO A 32 0.28 27.61 -24.73
C PRO A 32 0.42 26.69 -25.96
N GLU A 33 1.20 27.11 -27.00
CA GLU A 33 1.42 26.30 -28.21
C GLU A 33 2.01 24.92 -27.88
N SER A 34 2.78 24.81 -26.81
CA SER A 34 3.35 23.54 -26.35
C SER A 34 2.28 22.55 -25.91
N LEU A 35 1.14 23.01 -25.46
CA LEU A 35 -0.03 22.20 -25.10
C LEU A 35 -0.91 21.93 -26.32
N LEU A 36 -1.13 22.94 -27.16
CA LEU A 36 -1.92 22.82 -28.39
C LEU A 36 -1.32 21.75 -29.31
N SER A 37 0.02 21.70 -29.44
CA SER A 37 0.71 20.66 -30.23
C SER A 37 0.52 19.24 -29.68
N LYS A 38 0.10 19.09 -28.41
CA LYS A 38 -0.25 17.82 -27.75
C LYS A 38 -1.77 17.53 -27.76
N GLY A 39 -2.53 18.35 -28.50
CA GLY A 39 -4.00 18.24 -28.57
C GLY A 39 -4.67 18.61 -27.24
N VAL A 40 -4.08 19.53 -26.47
CA VAL A 40 -4.65 20.08 -25.23
C VAL A 40 -4.90 21.56 -25.41
N ASN A 41 -6.14 21.98 -25.25
CA ASN A 41 -6.48 23.40 -25.21
C ASN A 41 -6.53 23.88 -23.75
N PRO A 42 -5.56 24.65 -23.26
CA PRO A 42 -5.49 25.07 -21.87
C PRO A 42 -6.62 26.00 -21.44
N TYR A 43 -7.38 26.57 -22.40
CA TYR A 43 -8.47 27.50 -22.17
C TYR A 43 -9.85 26.83 -22.15
N THR A 44 -10.01 25.69 -22.85
CA THR A 44 -11.30 24.99 -22.99
C THR A 44 -11.33 23.62 -22.30
N ASP A 45 -10.17 22.95 -22.17
CA ASP A 45 -10.08 21.67 -21.51
C ASP A 45 -10.07 21.82 -19.98
N GLU A 46 -10.67 20.88 -19.26
CA GLU A 46 -10.75 20.92 -17.79
C GLU A 46 -9.37 20.78 -17.16
N ARG A 47 -8.90 21.87 -16.51
CA ARG A 47 -7.67 21.82 -15.73
C ARG A 47 -7.87 21.02 -14.44
N ILE A 48 -7.05 20.01 -14.22
CA ILE A 48 -7.10 19.13 -13.05
C ILE A 48 -5.79 19.10 -12.27
N ILE A 49 -5.90 18.92 -10.96
CA ILE A 49 -4.76 18.73 -10.06
C ILE A 49 -4.66 17.23 -9.77
N ILE A 50 -3.50 16.66 -10.08
CA ILE A 50 -3.24 15.22 -10.02
C ILE A 50 -2.26 14.94 -8.88
N PRO A 51 -2.56 13.99 -7.97
CA PRO A 51 -1.59 13.53 -6.97
C PRO A 51 -0.36 12.92 -7.64
N CYS A 52 0.86 13.34 -7.23
CA CYS A 52 2.10 12.90 -7.86
C CYS A 52 2.43 11.40 -7.69
N GLY A 53 1.79 10.73 -6.72
CA GLY A 53 2.02 9.30 -6.42
C GLY A 53 3.37 8.99 -5.75
N LYS A 54 4.27 9.97 -5.61
CA LYS A 54 5.67 9.76 -5.16
C LYS A 54 5.98 10.40 -3.80
N CYS A 55 5.38 11.55 -3.46
CA CYS A 55 5.62 12.24 -2.20
C CYS A 55 5.14 11.41 -1.00
N THR A 56 5.63 11.77 0.17
CA THR A 56 5.31 11.07 1.43
C THR A 56 3.80 10.97 1.66
N GLY A 57 3.04 12.03 1.40
CA GLY A 57 1.59 12.03 1.52
C GLY A 57 0.89 11.03 0.59
N CYS A 58 1.28 10.97 -0.68
CA CYS A 58 0.73 10.01 -1.63
C CYS A 58 1.07 8.56 -1.27
N ARG A 59 2.29 8.31 -0.81
CA ARG A 59 2.74 6.96 -0.41
C ARG A 59 2.00 6.48 0.84
N LEU A 60 1.84 7.35 1.84
CA LEU A 60 1.04 7.07 3.04
C LEU A 60 -0.44 6.82 2.71
N GLU A 61 -1.02 7.62 1.80
CA GLU A 61 -2.39 7.40 1.36
C GLU A 61 -2.56 6.05 0.67
N TYR A 62 -1.60 5.66 -0.19
CA TYR A 62 -1.60 4.36 -0.84
C TYR A 62 -1.50 3.21 0.18
N SER A 63 -0.60 3.33 1.16
CA SER A 63 -0.47 2.37 2.24
C SER A 63 -1.76 2.24 3.07
N LYS A 64 -2.39 3.38 3.41
CA LYS A 64 -3.66 3.41 4.12
C LYS A 64 -4.79 2.72 3.33
N GLN A 65 -4.88 2.96 2.03
CA GLN A 65 -5.86 2.31 1.15
C GLN A 65 -5.75 0.77 1.21
N TRP A 66 -4.52 0.24 1.22
CA TRP A 66 -4.32 -1.19 1.35
C TRP A 66 -4.60 -1.73 2.76
N ALA A 67 -4.20 -0.98 3.80
CA ALA A 67 -4.52 -1.33 5.18
C ALA A 67 -6.03 -1.40 5.41
N ASP A 68 -6.78 -0.41 4.92
CA ASP A 68 -8.24 -0.38 5.01
C ASP A 68 -8.85 -1.58 4.25
N ARG A 69 -8.38 -1.90 3.04
CA ARG A 69 -8.85 -3.06 2.28
C ARG A 69 -8.56 -4.39 2.98
N CYS A 70 -7.36 -4.58 3.52
CA CYS A 70 -7.00 -5.79 4.26
C CYS A 70 -7.82 -5.94 5.55
N TYR A 71 -8.06 -4.84 6.25
CA TYR A 71 -8.91 -4.83 7.44
C TYR A 71 -10.35 -5.21 7.12
N LEU A 72 -10.91 -4.68 6.02
CA LEU A 72 -12.28 -4.98 5.59
C LEU A 72 -12.40 -6.41 5.04
N GLU A 73 -11.38 -6.92 4.35
CA GLU A 73 -11.30 -8.32 3.96
C GLU A 73 -11.33 -9.24 5.20
N ALA A 74 -10.55 -8.89 6.24
CA ALA A 74 -10.48 -9.68 7.46
C ALA A 74 -11.82 -9.77 8.20
N LYS A 75 -12.69 -8.77 8.08
CA LYS A 75 -14.05 -8.81 8.65
C LYS A 75 -14.96 -9.87 8.04
N MET A 76 -14.65 -10.34 6.84
CA MET A 76 -15.41 -11.37 6.14
C MET A 76 -15.06 -12.79 6.60
N TRP A 77 -14.01 -12.95 7.42
CA TRP A 77 -13.44 -14.26 7.76
C TRP A 77 -13.21 -14.39 9.27
N LYS A 78 -13.46 -15.58 9.83
CA LYS A 78 -13.27 -15.84 11.27
C LYS A 78 -11.80 -15.95 11.68
N ALA A 79 -10.94 -16.45 10.78
CA ALA A 79 -9.53 -16.70 11.06
C ALA A 79 -8.62 -15.92 10.10
N ASN A 80 -7.82 -15.01 10.66
CA ASN A 80 -6.93 -14.15 9.91
C ASN A 80 -5.63 -13.95 10.68
N TYR A 81 -4.50 -14.17 10.04
CA TYR A 81 -3.17 -14.11 10.67
C TYR A 81 -2.22 -13.25 9.87
N TRP A 82 -1.26 -12.68 10.58
CA TRP A 82 -0.11 -12.00 10.02
C TRP A 82 1.14 -12.83 10.30
N LEU A 83 1.83 -13.24 9.23
CA LEU A 83 3.01 -14.10 9.28
C LEU A 83 4.24 -13.33 8.83
N THR A 84 5.37 -13.63 9.47
CA THR A 84 6.70 -13.30 8.97
C THR A 84 7.42 -14.59 8.64
N LEU A 85 7.85 -14.73 7.39
CA LEU A 85 8.61 -15.89 6.89
C LEU A 85 10.06 -15.45 6.68
N THR A 86 10.98 -16.10 7.38
CA THR A 86 12.40 -15.84 7.26
C THR A 86 13.14 -17.10 6.85
N TYR A 87 14.26 -16.95 6.14
CA TYR A 87 15.12 -18.06 5.77
C TYR A 87 16.07 -18.43 6.92
N ASP A 88 16.43 -19.70 7.04
CA ASP A 88 17.58 -20.15 7.84
C ASP A 88 18.88 -20.01 7.03
N GLU A 89 20.01 -20.43 7.62
CA GLU A 89 21.33 -20.30 6.99
C GLU A 89 21.54 -21.26 5.82
N GLU A 90 20.89 -22.41 5.84
CA GLU A 90 20.96 -23.40 4.76
C GLU A 90 20.17 -22.89 3.54
N HIS A 91 18.91 -22.51 3.76
CA HIS A 91 18.02 -22.14 2.66
C HIS A 91 18.29 -20.75 2.08
N ILE A 92 18.98 -19.85 2.79
CA ILE A 92 19.35 -18.54 2.21
C ILE A 92 20.41 -18.68 1.11
N GLN A 93 21.14 -19.79 1.05
CA GLN A 93 22.23 -19.99 0.08
C GLN A 93 21.74 -19.92 -1.37
N HIS A 94 20.54 -20.43 -1.66
CA HIS A 94 19.99 -20.39 -3.03
C HIS A 94 19.58 -18.97 -3.49
N LEU A 95 19.56 -18.00 -2.56
CA LEU A 95 19.26 -16.60 -2.86
C LEU A 95 20.51 -15.76 -3.14
N LEU A 96 21.71 -16.32 -2.90
CA LEU A 96 22.95 -15.58 -3.05
C LEU A 96 23.27 -15.30 -4.51
N VAL A 97 23.46 -14.01 -4.80
CA VAL A 97 23.84 -13.51 -6.12
C VAL A 97 25.14 -12.70 -6.01
N PRO A 98 25.98 -12.67 -7.06
CA PRO A 98 27.16 -11.83 -7.08
C PRO A 98 26.73 -10.35 -7.13
N ALA A 99 27.38 -9.53 -6.32
CA ALA A 99 27.20 -8.07 -6.27
C ALA A 99 28.58 -7.41 -6.11
N VAL A 100 28.70 -6.15 -6.53
CA VAL A 100 29.93 -5.36 -6.32
C VAL A 100 29.75 -4.48 -5.10
N ASP A 101 30.61 -4.60 -4.12
CA ASP A 101 30.66 -3.66 -3.00
C ASP A 101 31.11 -2.28 -3.53
N LYS A 102 30.25 -1.29 -3.39
CA LYS A 102 30.52 0.08 -3.89
C LYS A 102 31.67 0.78 -3.16
N LYS A 103 32.08 0.29 -1.98
CA LYS A 103 33.17 0.89 -1.20
C LYS A 103 34.53 0.29 -1.54
N THR A 104 34.58 -1.04 -1.70
CA THR A 104 35.83 -1.77 -1.94
C THR A 104 36.04 -2.14 -3.40
N GLY A 105 34.98 -2.18 -4.22
CA GLY A 105 35.02 -2.68 -5.59
C GLY A 105 35.07 -4.21 -5.69
N GLU A 106 35.06 -4.92 -4.56
CA GLU A 106 35.13 -6.38 -4.53
C GLU A 106 33.81 -7.04 -4.89
N VAL A 107 33.87 -8.23 -5.49
CA VAL A 107 32.68 -9.04 -5.73
C VAL A 107 32.33 -9.79 -4.44
N ILE A 108 31.18 -9.48 -3.90
CA ILE A 108 30.61 -10.11 -2.71
C ILE A 108 29.36 -10.92 -3.08
N LYS A 109 28.92 -11.81 -2.18
CA LYS A 109 27.63 -12.51 -2.33
C LYS A 109 26.59 -11.83 -1.44
N VAL A 110 25.46 -11.46 -2.02
CA VAL A 110 24.32 -10.85 -1.32
C VAL A 110 23.06 -11.69 -1.58
N ALA A 111 22.19 -11.78 -0.56
CA ALA A 111 20.94 -12.50 -0.74
C ALA A 111 19.90 -11.63 -1.47
N SER A 112 19.31 -12.16 -2.52
CA SER A 112 18.28 -11.49 -3.33
C SER A 112 16.90 -12.07 -3.07
N LEU A 113 15.87 -11.21 -3.00
CA LEU A 113 14.48 -11.65 -2.89
C LEU A 113 14.09 -12.57 -4.04
N TYR A 114 13.52 -13.73 -3.71
CA TYR A 114 13.02 -14.67 -4.70
C TYR A 114 11.51 -14.85 -4.56
N LYS A 115 10.80 -14.24 -5.47
CA LYS A 115 9.33 -14.18 -5.46
C LYS A 115 8.64 -15.54 -5.54
N LYS A 116 9.30 -16.52 -6.18
CA LYS A 116 8.77 -17.86 -6.37
C LYS A 116 8.57 -18.61 -5.05
N ASP A 117 9.45 -18.43 -4.07
CA ASP A 117 9.33 -19.09 -2.76
C ASP A 117 8.03 -18.71 -2.06
N LEU A 118 7.67 -17.42 -2.10
CA LEU A 118 6.38 -16.96 -1.58
C LEU A 118 5.20 -17.52 -2.38
N GLN A 119 5.31 -17.62 -3.69
CA GLN A 119 4.25 -18.20 -4.53
C GLN A 119 4.05 -19.68 -4.23
N ASP A 120 5.14 -20.43 -4.05
CA ASP A 120 5.12 -21.85 -3.73
C ASP A 120 4.60 -22.10 -2.31
N PHE A 121 4.98 -21.26 -1.33
CA PHE A 121 4.36 -21.28 -0.01
C PHE A 121 2.84 -21.10 -0.08
N MET A 122 2.37 -20.11 -0.83
CA MET A 122 0.93 -19.87 -0.98
C MET A 122 0.20 -21.00 -1.71
N LYS A 123 0.89 -21.69 -2.63
CA LYS A 123 0.37 -22.89 -3.28
C LYS A 123 0.21 -24.04 -2.27
N ARG A 124 1.26 -24.32 -1.48
CA ARG A 124 1.23 -25.36 -0.43
C ARG A 124 0.17 -25.10 0.63
N ILE A 125 0.00 -23.83 1.09
CA ILE A 125 -1.08 -23.43 2.00
C ILE A 125 -2.45 -23.77 1.44
N ARG A 126 -2.71 -23.45 0.16
CA ARG A 126 -4.00 -23.73 -0.49
C ARG A 126 -4.25 -25.22 -0.69
N GLU A 127 -3.23 -25.98 -1.07
CA GLU A 127 -3.34 -27.43 -1.20
C GLU A 127 -3.64 -28.09 0.16
N ARG A 128 -3.00 -27.61 1.23
CA ARG A 128 -3.28 -28.09 2.59
C ARG A 128 -4.72 -27.77 3.02
N TRP A 129 -5.17 -26.54 2.74
CA TRP A 129 -6.53 -26.08 3.08
C TRP A 129 -7.62 -26.88 2.35
N LYS A 130 -7.42 -27.15 1.07
CA LYS A 130 -8.31 -27.98 0.26
C LYS A 130 -8.56 -29.36 0.82
N ARG A 131 -7.56 -29.97 1.46
CA ARG A 131 -7.66 -31.33 2.01
C ARG A 131 -8.55 -31.42 3.25
N VAL A 132 -8.81 -30.31 3.90
CA VAL A 132 -9.52 -30.26 5.20
C VAL A 132 -10.80 -29.41 5.16
N HIS A 133 -11.08 -28.75 4.06
CA HIS A 133 -12.25 -27.88 3.90
C HIS A 133 -12.84 -27.94 2.50
N ASP A 134 -14.17 -27.95 2.41
CA ASP A 134 -14.90 -27.97 1.14
C ASP A 134 -14.78 -26.64 0.37
N ASN A 135 -14.50 -25.54 1.05
CA ASN A 135 -14.30 -24.24 0.43
C ASN A 135 -12.85 -23.74 0.59
N PRO A 136 -12.00 -23.94 -0.43
CA PRO A 136 -10.55 -23.69 -0.35
C PRO A 136 -10.17 -22.23 -0.56
N ASN A 137 -11.05 -21.27 -0.28
CA ASN A 137 -10.81 -19.86 -0.62
C ASN A 137 -9.87 -19.15 0.38
N VAL A 138 -8.63 -19.60 0.46
CA VAL A 138 -7.57 -18.89 1.19
C VAL A 138 -7.12 -17.69 0.38
N ARG A 139 -7.29 -16.51 0.97
CA ARG A 139 -6.91 -15.24 0.36
C ARG A 139 -5.71 -14.66 1.10
N PHE A 140 -4.96 -13.78 0.44
CA PHE A 140 -3.76 -13.23 1.04
C PHE A 140 -3.40 -11.85 0.47
N TYR A 141 -2.64 -11.11 1.28
CA TYR A 141 -1.86 -9.93 0.88
C TYR A 141 -0.46 -10.07 1.46
N ALA A 142 0.58 -9.96 0.64
CA ALA A 142 1.94 -10.22 1.07
C ALA A 142 2.94 -9.26 0.43
N CYS A 143 4.09 -9.07 1.09
CA CYS A 143 5.24 -8.39 0.54
C CYS A 143 6.52 -9.17 0.82
N GLY A 144 7.49 -9.04 -0.10
CA GLY A 144 8.87 -9.41 0.12
C GLY A 144 9.71 -8.17 0.29
N GLU A 145 10.59 -8.17 1.27
CA GLU A 145 11.45 -7.05 1.61
C GLU A 145 12.82 -7.48 2.14
N TYR A 146 13.73 -6.50 2.23
CA TYR A 146 15.03 -6.65 2.88
C TYR A 146 15.00 -6.08 4.29
N GLY A 147 15.56 -6.80 5.26
CA GLY A 147 15.73 -6.36 6.64
C GLY A 147 16.56 -5.08 6.73
N GLU A 148 16.26 -4.24 7.73
CA GLU A 148 16.93 -2.93 7.86
C GLU A 148 18.40 -3.03 8.30
N GLN A 149 18.73 -4.04 9.11
CA GLN A 149 20.09 -4.21 9.65
C GLN A 149 20.97 -5.07 8.74
N ASN A 150 20.50 -6.27 8.43
CA ASN A 150 21.31 -7.29 7.74
C ASN A 150 20.93 -7.47 6.27
N HIS A 151 20.05 -6.63 5.74
CA HIS A 151 19.51 -6.74 4.37
C HIS A 151 19.02 -8.16 4.00
N ARG A 152 18.66 -8.97 5.02
CA ARG A 152 18.21 -10.34 4.83
C ARG A 152 16.80 -10.35 4.21
N PRO A 153 16.59 -11.05 3.09
CA PRO A 153 15.27 -11.17 2.48
C PRO A 153 14.30 -11.92 3.39
N HIS A 154 13.07 -11.46 3.46
CA HIS A 154 12.00 -12.10 4.21
C HIS A 154 10.63 -11.67 3.65
N PHE A 155 9.56 -12.35 4.08
CA PHE A 155 8.21 -12.03 3.63
C PHE A 155 7.30 -11.74 4.81
N HIS A 156 6.39 -10.79 4.61
CA HIS A 156 5.22 -10.59 5.46
C HIS A 156 3.97 -11.01 4.70
N VAL A 157 3.15 -11.83 5.32
CA VAL A 157 1.95 -12.40 4.70
C VAL A 157 0.75 -12.19 5.61
N ILE A 158 -0.29 -11.58 5.11
CA ILE A 158 -1.62 -11.59 5.74
C ILE A 158 -2.41 -12.73 5.08
N LEU A 159 -2.74 -13.73 5.85
CA LEU A 159 -3.63 -14.82 5.45
C LEU A 159 -5.05 -14.52 5.93
N PHE A 160 -6.00 -14.69 5.03
CA PHE A 160 -7.43 -14.61 5.33
C PHE A 160 -8.08 -15.97 5.09
N ASN A 161 -9.03 -16.33 5.97
CA ASN A 161 -9.76 -17.58 5.89
C ASN A 161 -8.85 -18.82 5.94
N PHE A 162 -7.93 -18.86 6.88
CA PHE A 162 -7.06 -20.02 7.12
C PHE A 162 -6.97 -20.27 8.62
N VAL A 163 -7.45 -21.41 9.10
CA VAL A 163 -7.33 -21.81 10.51
C VAL A 163 -6.02 -22.53 10.72
N ILE A 164 -5.26 -22.08 11.70
CA ILE A 164 -4.01 -22.72 12.14
C ILE A 164 -4.37 -23.50 13.42
N PRO A 165 -4.34 -24.83 13.39
CA PRO A 165 -4.85 -25.65 14.50
C PRO A 165 -3.90 -25.74 15.70
N ASP A 166 -2.60 -25.59 15.46
CA ASP A 166 -1.51 -25.82 16.39
C ASP A 166 -0.79 -24.53 16.81
N LEU A 167 -1.55 -23.43 17.00
CA LEU A 167 -1.00 -22.17 17.46
C LEU A 167 -0.45 -22.27 18.90
N GLU A 168 0.84 -22.08 19.06
CA GLU A 168 1.54 -22.02 20.35
C GLU A 168 2.05 -20.60 20.60
N LEU A 169 1.75 -20.04 21.78
CA LEU A 169 2.23 -18.73 22.22
C LEU A 169 3.70 -18.82 22.63
N ILE A 170 4.58 -18.11 21.94
CA ILE A 170 6.04 -18.14 22.23
C ILE A 170 6.54 -16.86 22.88
N ALA A 171 5.87 -15.73 22.69
CA ALA A 171 6.28 -14.45 23.25
C ALA A 171 5.13 -13.43 23.28
N ASN A 172 5.32 -12.39 24.11
CA ASN A 172 4.54 -11.17 24.02
C ASN A 172 5.51 -10.00 23.79
N LYS A 173 5.50 -9.42 22.59
CA LYS A 173 6.37 -8.30 22.22
C LYS A 173 5.54 -7.03 22.10
N ASN A 174 5.83 -6.03 22.94
CA ASN A 174 5.15 -4.71 22.91
C ASN A 174 3.62 -4.80 22.97
N GLY A 175 3.07 -5.78 23.72
CA GLY A 175 1.63 -6.01 23.83
C GLY A 175 1.00 -6.82 22.68
N PHE A 176 1.83 -7.35 21.77
CA PHE A 176 1.38 -8.24 20.71
C PHE A 176 1.81 -9.68 21.00
N ALA A 177 0.84 -10.58 21.06
CA ALA A 177 1.09 -12.01 21.18
C ALA A 177 1.74 -12.53 19.89
N VAL A 178 2.88 -13.23 20.04
CA VAL A 178 3.62 -13.88 18.95
C VAL A 178 3.46 -15.38 19.12
N PHE A 179 3.01 -16.02 18.08
CA PHE A 179 2.76 -17.46 18.03
C PHE A 179 3.71 -18.14 17.04
N GLN A 180 3.85 -19.43 17.20
CA GLN A 180 4.42 -20.36 16.23
C GLN A 180 3.40 -21.45 15.88
N SER A 181 3.68 -22.20 14.82
CA SER A 181 2.92 -23.36 14.39
C SER A 181 3.88 -24.31 13.69
N GLU A 182 3.92 -25.55 14.11
CA GLU A 182 4.74 -26.58 13.48
C GLU A 182 4.24 -26.88 12.07
N GLU A 183 2.90 -26.93 11.89
CA GLU A 183 2.28 -27.14 10.57
C GLU A 183 2.66 -26.06 9.58
N VAL A 184 2.56 -24.79 9.95
CA VAL A 184 2.90 -23.67 9.06
C VAL A 184 4.40 -23.62 8.79
N SER A 185 5.23 -23.94 9.80
CA SER A 185 6.67 -24.02 9.64
C SER A 185 7.08 -25.12 8.66
N LYS A 186 6.47 -26.30 8.71
CA LYS A 186 6.64 -27.40 7.72
C LYS A 186 6.20 -26.99 6.33
N ILE A 187 5.11 -26.25 6.22
CA ILE A 187 4.64 -25.74 4.92
C ILE A 187 5.62 -24.70 4.35
N TRP A 188 6.20 -23.85 5.20
CA TRP A 188 7.25 -22.94 4.75
C TRP A 188 8.51 -23.69 4.35
N GLY A 189 9.04 -24.54 5.22
CA GLY A 189 10.13 -25.47 4.98
C GLY A 189 11.49 -24.83 4.66
N MET A 190 11.65 -23.52 4.85
CA MET A 190 12.88 -22.78 4.50
C MET A 190 13.39 -21.87 5.65
N GLY A 191 12.97 -22.16 6.89
CA GLY A 191 13.41 -21.44 8.08
C GLY A 191 12.27 -21.10 9.02
N ASN A 192 12.34 -19.94 9.69
CA ASN A 192 11.46 -19.62 10.79
C ASN A 192 10.17 -18.91 10.33
N VAL A 193 9.07 -19.23 11.03
CA VAL A 193 7.78 -18.56 10.88
C VAL A 193 7.32 -17.99 12.20
N THR A 194 7.05 -16.70 12.24
CA THR A 194 6.35 -16.08 13.38
C THR A 194 4.94 -15.68 12.94
N ILE A 195 3.98 -15.84 13.86
CA ILE A 195 2.57 -15.64 13.58
C ILE A 195 1.99 -14.67 14.59
N ASN A 196 1.26 -13.67 14.11
CA ASN A 196 0.52 -12.73 14.95
C ASN A 196 -0.94 -12.71 14.50
N ARG A 197 -1.84 -12.27 15.36
CA ARG A 197 -3.22 -12.00 14.96
C ARG A 197 -3.26 -10.79 14.02
N ASN A 198 -4.05 -10.90 12.96
CA ASN A 198 -4.23 -9.79 12.04
C ASN A 198 -4.99 -8.64 12.69
N SER A 199 -4.52 -7.42 12.47
CA SER A 199 -5.14 -6.18 12.93
C SER A 199 -5.00 -5.09 11.84
N TRP A 200 -5.69 -3.96 12.01
CA TRP A 200 -5.44 -2.82 11.13
C TRP A 200 -3.97 -2.34 11.20
N LEU A 201 -3.34 -2.45 12.38
CA LEU A 201 -1.94 -2.05 12.57
C LEU A 201 -0.98 -2.96 11.79
N THR A 202 -1.15 -4.30 11.87
CA THR A 202 -0.32 -5.24 11.11
C THR A 202 -0.55 -5.10 9.60
N ALA A 203 -1.79 -4.87 9.17
CA ALA A 203 -2.11 -4.57 7.78
C ALA A 203 -1.47 -3.25 7.31
N ALA A 204 -1.51 -2.20 8.13
CA ALA A 204 -0.86 -0.92 7.85
C ALA A 204 0.67 -1.05 7.84
N TYR A 205 1.23 -1.90 8.69
CA TYR A 205 2.66 -2.22 8.71
C TYR A 205 3.07 -2.87 7.39
N THR A 206 2.43 -3.98 6.99
CA THR A 206 2.69 -4.65 5.71
C THR A 206 2.52 -3.70 4.53
N ALA A 207 1.46 -2.89 4.52
CA ALA A 207 1.23 -1.93 3.44
C ALA A 207 2.26 -0.79 3.39
N ARG A 208 2.92 -0.46 4.50
CA ARG A 208 4.02 0.53 4.54
C ARG A 208 5.27 0.08 3.79
N TYR A 209 5.51 -1.23 3.69
CA TYR A 209 6.63 -1.74 2.89
C TYR A 209 6.50 -1.42 1.41
N MET A 210 5.27 -1.24 0.92
CA MET A 210 5.04 -0.64 -0.41
C MET A 210 5.63 0.76 -0.54
N MET A 211 5.83 1.47 0.58
CA MET A 211 6.46 2.80 0.60
C MET A 211 7.98 2.72 0.51
N LYS A 212 8.60 1.65 1.04
CA LYS A 212 10.06 1.44 0.93
C LYS A 212 10.46 1.14 -0.51
N LYS A 213 9.60 0.48 -1.28
CA LYS A 213 9.86 0.19 -2.68
C LYS A 213 10.18 1.47 -3.44
N ARG A 214 11.40 1.60 -3.84
CA ARG A 214 11.85 2.68 -4.73
C ARG A 214 11.19 2.52 -6.10
N LYS A 215 10.70 3.61 -6.67
CA LYS A 215 10.00 3.61 -7.97
C LYS A 215 10.69 4.54 -8.95
N GLY A 216 10.61 4.20 -10.24
CA GLY A 216 11.13 4.98 -11.34
C GLY A 216 12.40 4.39 -11.97
N LYS A 217 12.94 5.08 -12.98
CA LYS A 217 14.13 4.61 -13.71
C LYS A 217 15.35 4.44 -12.81
N TRP A 218 15.60 5.38 -11.93
CA TRP A 218 16.69 5.35 -10.95
C TRP A 218 16.65 4.14 -10.03
N ALA A 219 15.47 3.81 -9.52
CA ALA A 219 15.33 2.64 -8.66
C ALA A 219 15.62 1.32 -9.39
N LYS A 220 15.18 1.20 -10.63
CA LYS A 220 15.51 0.03 -11.46
C LYS A 220 17.01 -0.10 -11.69
N GLN A 221 17.67 1.01 -11.92
CA GLN A 221 19.12 1.04 -12.09
C GLN A 221 19.85 0.67 -10.80
N GLU A 222 19.44 1.21 -9.64
CA GLU A 222 20.03 0.87 -8.34
C GLU A 222 19.94 -0.63 -8.01
N TYR A 223 18.77 -1.27 -8.24
CA TYR A 223 18.62 -2.72 -8.04
C TYR A 223 19.44 -3.53 -9.04
N ALA A 224 19.52 -3.09 -10.30
CA ALA A 224 20.32 -3.75 -11.32
C ALA A 224 21.82 -3.66 -10.99
N GLU A 225 22.30 -2.47 -10.57
CA GLU A 225 23.68 -2.26 -10.14
C GLU A 225 24.05 -3.06 -8.88
N ALA A 226 23.09 -3.21 -7.97
CA ALA A 226 23.24 -4.04 -6.77
C ALA A 226 23.07 -5.55 -7.05
N GLY A 227 22.69 -5.95 -8.27
CA GLY A 227 22.47 -7.32 -8.64
C GLY A 227 21.29 -8.02 -7.94
N ILE A 228 20.39 -7.28 -7.28
CA ILE A 228 19.32 -7.84 -6.47
C ILE A 228 17.92 -7.53 -7.04
N ASN A 229 16.96 -8.39 -6.74
CA ASN A 229 15.56 -8.16 -7.10
C ASN A 229 14.91 -7.11 -6.20
N PRO A 230 14.06 -6.23 -6.75
CA PRO A 230 13.35 -5.23 -5.97
C PRO A 230 12.30 -5.87 -5.06
N GLU A 231 11.98 -5.16 -3.97
CA GLU A 231 10.85 -5.50 -3.11
C GLU A 231 9.54 -5.55 -3.92
N PHE A 232 8.65 -6.43 -3.52
CA PHE A 232 7.40 -6.65 -4.24
C PHE A 232 6.21 -6.86 -3.31
N CYS A 233 5.00 -6.75 -3.86
CA CYS A 233 3.79 -7.18 -3.19
C CYS A 233 2.97 -8.09 -4.10
N LEU A 234 2.37 -9.09 -3.49
CA LEU A 234 1.43 -10.03 -4.10
C LEU A 234 0.12 -10.04 -3.32
N CYS A 235 -0.97 -10.29 -4.00
CA CYS A 235 -2.28 -10.44 -3.33
C CYS A 235 -3.25 -11.25 -4.18
N SER A 236 -4.30 -11.74 -3.55
CA SER A 236 -5.46 -12.31 -4.25
C SER A 236 -6.13 -11.23 -5.11
N ARG A 237 -6.44 -11.58 -6.39
CA ARG A 237 -6.91 -10.59 -7.40
C ARG A 237 -8.30 -10.84 -7.93
N LYS A 238 -8.77 -12.07 -7.94
CA LYS A 238 -10.07 -12.45 -8.51
C LYS A 238 -10.90 -13.19 -7.46
N PRO A 239 -11.77 -12.44 -6.76
CA PRO A 239 -11.93 -11.00 -6.72
C PRO A 239 -10.77 -10.30 -5.96
N GLY A 240 -10.66 -8.97 -6.06
CA GLY A 240 -9.64 -8.18 -5.34
C GLY A 240 -9.88 -8.17 -3.82
N ILE A 241 -8.82 -7.91 -3.03
CA ILE A 241 -8.91 -7.79 -1.56
C ILE A 241 -9.94 -6.73 -1.16
N GLY A 242 -10.85 -7.07 -0.24
CA GLY A 242 -11.95 -6.23 0.24
C GLY A 242 -13.22 -6.30 -0.62
N TYR A 243 -13.22 -7.05 -1.74
CA TYR A 243 -14.40 -7.14 -2.61
C TYR A 243 -15.62 -7.70 -1.90
N GLY A 244 -15.46 -8.78 -1.12
CA GLY A 244 -16.58 -9.38 -0.41
C GLY A 244 -17.26 -8.42 0.58
N TYR A 245 -16.45 -7.59 1.26
CA TYR A 245 -16.98 -6.54 2.14
C TYR A 245 -17.73 -5.46 1.35
N TYR A 246 -17.15 -5.02 0.21
CA TYR A 246 -17.81 -4.06 -0.67
C TYR A 246 -19.17 -4.59 -1.11
N GLU A 247 -19.23 -5.80 -1.64
CA GLU A 247 -20.47 -6.39 -2.16
C GLU A 247 -21.56 -6.49 -1.09
N ALA A 248 -21.18 -6.87 0.14
CA ALA A 248 -22.12 -7.01 1.26
C ALA A 248 -22.61 -5.67 1.84
N HIS A 249 -21.86 -4.57 1.65
CA HIS A 249 -22.12 -3.29 2.33
C HIS A 249 -22.16 -2.07 1.40
N LYS A 250 -22.14 -2.23 0.08
CA LYS A 250 -22.02 -1.12 -0.87
C LYS A 250 -23.11 -0.06 -0.70
N ASP A 251 -24.34 -0.46 -0.47
CA ASP A 251 -25.47 0.47 -0.31
C ASP A 251 -25.31 1.32 0.95
N GLU A 252 -24.93 0.71 2.07
CA GLU A 252 -24.65 1.44 3.31
C GLU A 252 -23.46 2.37 3.17
N ILE A 253 -22.38 1.91 2.56
CA ILE A 253 -21.15 2.69 2.34
C ILE A 253 -21.45 3.96 1.55
N TYR A 254 -22.19 3.84 0.45
CA TYR A 254 -22.42 4.96 -0.48
C TYR A 254 -23.64 5.82 -0.14
N SER A 255 -24.51 5.36 0.76
CA SER A 255 -25.54 6.23 1.36
C SER A 255 -24.94 7.23 2.34
N LYS A 256 -23.88 6.84 3.07
CA LYS A 256 -23.18 7.66 4.09
C LYS A 256 -21.86 8.26 3.59
N ASP A 257 -21.43 7.91 2.39
CA ASP A 257 -20.09 8.21 1.82
C ASP A 257 -18.95 7.89 2.82
N GLY A 258 -19.05 6.78 3.54
CA GLY A 258 -18.08 6.45 4.57
C GLY A 258 -18.20 5.07 5.18
N ILE A 259 -17.10 4.63 5.78
CA ILE A 259 -16.97 3.39 6.53
C ILE A 259 -16.52 3.70 7.95
N ALA A 260 -17.20 3.15 8.93
CA ALA A 260 -16.84 3.29 10.34
C ALA A 260 -15.71 2.32 10.74
N TYR A 261 -14.68 2.85 11.37
CA TYR A 261 -13.56 2.09 11.94
C TYR A 261 -13.48 2.32 13.43
N ALA A 262 -13.35 1.25 14.21
CA ALA A 262 -13.12 1.34 15.64
C ALA A 262 -11.77 2.01 15.94
N LYS A 263 -11.72 2.87 16.95
CA LYS A 263 -10.50 3.48 17.46
C LYS A 263 -9.93 2.63 18.60
N ALA A 264 -8.59 2.58 18.70
CA ALA A 264 -7.91 1.83 19.76
C ALA A 264 -8.27 2.29 21.19
N LYS A 265 -8.60 3.57 21.35
CA LYS A 265 -9.00 4.19 22.64
C LYS A 265 -10.52 4.26 22.85
N GLY A 266 -11.29 3.47 22.12
CA GLY A 266 -12.74 3.49 22.11
C GLY A 266 -13.36 4.49 21.13
N GLY A 267 -14.64 4.26 20.77
CA GLY A 267 -15.37 5.03 19.77
C GLY A 267 -15.06 4.61 18.34
N ALA A 268 -15.64 5.32 17.38
CA ALA A 268 -15.46 5.08 15.95
C ALA A 268 -14.97 6.33 15.22
N GLN A 269 -14.37 6.13 14.05
CA GLN A 269 -14.06 7.19 13.10
C GLN A 269 -14.56 6.79 11.72
N THR A 270 -15.26 7.68 11.05
CA THR A 270 -15.69 7.46 9.67
C THR A 270 -14.56 7.90 8.72
N ARG A 271 -14.29 7.06 7.73
CA ARG A 271 -13.32 7.34 6.65
C ARG A 271 -13.98 7.13 5.31
N LYS A 272 -13.53 7.87 4.30
CA LYS A 272 -13.96 7.64 2.91
C LYS A 272 -13.64 6.22 2.48
N PRO A 273 -14.49 5.62 1.63
CA PRO A 273 -14.25 4.29 1.08
C PRO A 273 -12.90 4.19 0.38
N PRO A 274 -12.26 3.01 0.33
CA PRO A 274 -11.09 2.80 -0.50
C PRO A 274 -11.37 3.11 -1.97
N LYS A 275 -10.40 3.68 -2.68
CA LYS A 275 -10.52 3.99 -4.12
C LYS A 275 -10.88 2.77 -4.98
N TYR A 276 -10.54 1.58 -4.51
CA TYR A 276 -10.95 0.34 -5.17
C TYR A 276 -12.47 0.16 -5.14
N PHE A 277 -13.11 0.47 -4.02
CA PHE A 277 -14.58 0.44 -3.90
C PHE A 277 -15.22 1.52 -4.76
N ASP A 278 -14.67 2.75 -4.72
CA ASP A 278 -15.11 3.84 -5.59
C ASP A 278 -15.10 3.44 -7.08
N LYS A 279 -14.04 2.71 -7.49
CA LYS A 279 -13.95 2.20 -8.87
C LYS A 279 -15.05 1.19 -9.19
N LEU A 280 -15.35 0.27 -8.28
CA LEU A 280 -16.41 -0.73 -8.46
C LEU A 280 -17.78 -0.04 -8.51
N PHE A 281 -18.07 0.83 -7.54
CA PHE A 281 -19.34 1.52 -7.44
C PHE A 281 -19.60 2.43 -8.64
N LYS A 282 -18.56 3.10 -9.16
CA LYS A 282 -18.66 3.89 -10.40
C LYS A 282 -19.05 3.06 -11.61
N LEU A 283 -18.60 1.81 -11.69
CA LEU A 283 -18.96 0.91 -12.81
C LEU A 283 -20.42 0.46 -12.71
N GLU A 284 -20.92 0.26 -11.50
CA GLU A 284 -22.30 -0.20 -11.24
C GLU A 284 -23.30 0.95 -11.24
N ASN A 285 -22.91 2.12 -10.72
CA ASN A 285 -23.79 3.28 -10.50
C ASN A 285 -23.09 4.60 -10.91
N PRO A 286 -22.86 4.84 -12.20
CA PRO A 286 -22.05 5.97 -12.66
C PRO A 286 -22.66 7.34 -12.30
N GLU A 287 -23.98 7.51 -12.45
CA GLU A 287 -24.68 8.77 -12.16
C GLU A 287 -24.61 9.13 -10.66
N LYS A 288 -24.99 8.19 -9.80
CA LYS A 288 -24.93 8.37 -8.35
C LYS A 288 -23.51 8.65 -7.87
N PHE A 289 -22.51 8.01 -8.49
CA PHE A 289 -21.12 8.25 -8.15
C PHE A 289 -20.66 9.65 -8.57
N GLU A 290 -21.16 10.18 -9.69
CA GLU A 290 -20.86 11.55 -10.11
C GLU A 290 -21.40 12.59 -9.11
N GLU A 291 -22.61 12.40 -8.59
CA GLU A 291 -23.18 13.25 -7.54
C GLU A 291 -22.30 13.23 -6.28
N ILE A 292 -21.89 12.03 -5.83
CA ILE A 292 -20.99 11.88 -4.69
C ILE A 292 -19.65 12.59 -4.95
N GLN A 293 -19.10 12.50 -6.15
CA GLN A 293 -17.87 13.20 -6.52
C GLN A 293 -18.02 14.72 -6.45
N LYS A 294 -19.16 15.27 -6.93
CA LYS A 294 -19.45 16.71 -6.83
C LYS A 294 -19.50 17.16 -5.36
N LEU A 295 -20.19 16.41 -4.50
CA LEU A 295 -20.26 16.70 -3.07
C LEU A 295 -18.86 16.61 -2.42
N ARG A 296 -18.09 15.57 -2.71
CA ARG A 296 -16.72 15.42 -2.20
C ARG A 296 -15.81 16.57 -2.64
N LYS A 297 -15.95 17.06 -3.86
CA LYS A 297 -15.19 18.20 -4.39
C LYS A 297 -15.53 19.48 -3.63
N ASN A 298 -16.80 19.78 -3.44
CA ASN A 298 -17.26 20.94 -2.70
C ASN A 298 -16.75 20.95 -1.25
N VAL A 299 -16.88 19.80 -0.55
CA VAL A 299 -16.36 19.65 0.82
C VAL A 299 -14.83 19.84 0.86
N ALA A 300 -14.11 19.30 -0.11
CA ALA A 300 -12.65 19.42 -0.15
C ALA A 300 -12.20 20.88 -0.39
N GLU A 301 -12.88 21.61 -1.25
CA GLU A 301 -12.60 23.02 -1.52
C GLU A 301 -12.88 23.91 -0.29
N HIS A 302 -14.00 23.69 0.39
CA HIS A 302 -14.32 24.36 1.66
C HIS A 302 -13.28 24.06 2.73
N GLN A 303 -13.01 22.79 3.00
CA GLN A 303 -12.01 22.39 4.02
C GLN A 303 -10.62 22.93 3.71
N PHE A 304 -10.24 23.00 2.45
CA PHE A 304 -8.95 23.56 2.03
C PHE A 304 -8.87 25.06 2.35
N LYS A 305 -9.90 25.81 2.00
CA LYS A 305 -9.99 27.25 2.25
C LYS A 305 -9.87 27.56 3.75
N TYR A 306 -10.63 26.85 4.60
CA TYR A 306 -10.60 27.05 6.05
C TYR A 306 -9.36 26.50 6.74
N ARG A 307 -8.70 25.50 6.17
CA ARG A 307 -7.50 24.90 6.76
C ARG A 307 -6.30 25.83 6.72
N LEU A 308 -6.18 26.67 5.72
CA LEU A 308 -5.04 27.57 5.52
C LEU A 308 -5.26 28.99 6.01
N VAL A 309 -6.51 29.44 6.02
CA VAL A 309 -6.86 30.79 6.49
C VAL A 309 -6.50 30.97 7.96
N GLY A 310 -5.69 31.98 8.27
CA GLY A 310 -5.26 32.31 9.63
C GLY A 310 -4.22 31.39 10.26
N LYS A 311 -3.75 30.35 9.55
CA LYS A 311 -2.75 29.40 10.08
C LYS A 311 -1.35 29.59 9.54
N THR A 312 -1.21 30.22 8.41
CA THR A 312 0.08 30.47 7.77
C THR A 312 0.01 31.63 6.81
N THR A 313 1.11 32.38 6.72
CA THR A 313 1.35 33.40 5.69
C THR A 313 2.17 32.84 4.52
N LEU A 314 2.64 31.59 4.64
CA LEU A 314 3.45 30.96 3.60
C LEU A 314 2.64 30.70 2.33
N PRO A 315 3.25 30.88 1.15
CA PRO A 315 2.68 30.41 -0.09
C PRO A 315 2.35 28.91 -0.02
N ARG A 316 1.28 28.50 -0.69
CA ARG A 316 0.75 27.11 -0.65
C ARG A 316 1.81 26.04 -0.81
N ILE A 317 2.75 26.24 -1.72
CA ILE A 317 3.79 25.27 -2.07
C ILE A 317 4.83 25.15 -0.96
N GLU A 318 5.21 26.26 -0.36
CA GLU A 318 6.16 26.28 0.76
C GLU A 318 5.55 25.63 2.00
N TYR A 319 4.28 25.93 2.26
CA TYR A 319 3.53 25.24 3.31
C TYR A 319 3.49 23.72 3.11
N TYR A 320 3.27 23.25 1.89
CA TYR A 320 3.29 21.82 1.60
C TYR A 320 4.67 21.17 1.80
N LYS A 321 5.75 21.87 1.47
CA LYS A 321 7.12 21.37 1.74
C LYS A 321 7.36 21.23 3.24
N LEU A 322 6.95 22.24 4.02
CA LEU A 322 7.07 22.20 5.48
C LEU A 322 6.22 21.06 6.08
N GLU A 323 4.96 20.93 5.64
CA GLU A 323 4.08 19.83 6.08
C GLU A 323 4.68 18.45 5.74
N GLU A 324 5.31 18.30 4.58
CA GLU A 324 6.00 17.07 4.20
C GLU A 324 7.18 16.78 5.11
N GLN A 325 8.00 17.79 5.41
CA GLN A 325 9.15 17.66 6.30
C GLN A 325 8.72 17.23 7.70
N VAL A 326 7.77 17.93 8.30
CA VAL A 326 7.20 17.58 9.61
C VAL A 326 6.65 16.14 9.61
N LYS A 327 6.01 15.74 8.52
CA LYS A 327 5.50 14.37 8.39
C LYS A 327 6.59 13.33 8.28
N GLN A 328 7.65 13.62 7.55
CA GLN A 328 8.83 12.73 7.46
C GLN A 328 9.52 12.57 8.81
N ASP A 329 9.68 13.65 9.56
CA ASP A 329 10.31 13.61 10.89
C ASP A 329 9.43 12.86 11.89
N THR A 330 8.12 13.04 11.83
CA THR A 330 7.17 12.23 12.61
C THR A 330 7.32 10.74 12.31
N ILE A 331 7.45 10.37 11.02
CA ILE A 331 7.62 8.96 10.62
C ILE A 331 8.96 8.39 11.10
N LYS A 332 10.04 9.19 11.06
CA LYS A 332 11.34 8.77 11.57
C LYS A 332 11.32 8.55 13.09
N ALA A 333 10.61 9.43 13.81
CA ALA A 333 10.46 9.34 15.26
C ALA A 333 9.56 8.18 15.73
N LEU A 334 8.68 7.63 14.86
CA LEU A 334 7.89 6.45 15.19
C LEU A 334 8.85 5.26 15.39
N ARG A 335 8.96 4.79 16.64
CA ARG A 335 9.67 3.53 16.94
C ARG A 335 9.05 2.41 16.12
N ARG A 336 9.84 1.76 15.28
CA ARG A 336 9.45 0.62 14.44
C ARG A 336 9.51 -0.66 15.27
N THR A 337 8.60 -0.76 16.22
CA THR A 337 8.51 -1.89 17.15
C THR A 337 7.22 -2.67 16.82
N LEU A 338 7.33 -3.60 15.90
CA LEU A 338 6.45 -4.78 15.82
C LEU A 338 7.36 -6.01 15.85
#